data_224262661b5eeb4b5abe55ab5c9f0d44
#
_entry.id   224262661b5eeb4b5abe55ab5c9f0d44
#
_cell.length_a   1.000
_cell.length_b   1.000
_cell.length_c   1.000
_cell.angle_alpha   90.00
_cell.angle_beta   90.00
_cell.angle_gamma   90.00
#
_symmetry.space_group_name_H-M   'P 1'
#
loop_
_entity.id
_entity.type
_entity.pdbx_description
1 polymer ?
#
loop_
_entity_poly.entity_id
_entity_poly.type
_entity_poly.pdbx_seq_one_letter_code
_entity_poly.pdbx_strand_id
1 'polypeptide(L)'
;MIRFTQGNLLEAKTEALVNTVNTVGVMGKGIALMFKERFVENYRLYAAACKAGEVVTGKVHVTAVNELEGPQWIVNFPTKRHWRSPSQMAWVTEGLHDLRRFLIENQVKSVAVPALGAGNGGLKWPEVREQIIHVLSDLNVDVWVYEPSSQYLNVAKRSGVEKLTPARALIAELVRRYWVLGMECSLLEIQKLAWFLARAIEELPDTENPLNLKFVAHRYGPYANRLQPLLNDLDGSYLQCEKRIKDAEIGDVIWFEEKRKPTLHTYLNTEAKAYSQALERTIELIDGFESPFGMELLATVDWLLSHEGVCPTVPAVRDALTHWEGGAGSAARKSKLFDDQALDIALKRLTASTALS
;
A
#
# COMPACT_ATOMS: atom_id res chain seq x y z
N MET A 1 -16.32 10.00 24.91
CA MET A 1 -17.39 9.98 23.88
C MET A 1 -17.18 8.77 22.97
N ILE A 2 -18.25 8.03 22.57
CA ILE A 2 -18.10 6.89 21.61
C ILE A 2 -18.51 7.34 20.21
N ARG A 3 -17.67 7.05 19.22
CA ARG A 3 -17.89 7.31 17.78
C ARG A 3 -17.70 6.01 16.98
N PHE A 4 -18.63 5.75 16.07
CA PHE A 4 -18.55 4.61 15.14
C PHE A 4 -18.03 5.10 13.79
N THR A 5 -17.08 4.36 13.23
CA THR A 5 -16.43 4.68 11.97
C THR A 5 -16.09 3.44 11.17
N GLN A 6 -15.68 3.61 9.93
CA GLN A 6 -15.13 2.57 9.06
C GLN A 6 -13.75 3.00 8.57
N GLY A 7 -12.90 2.06 8.22
CA GLY A 7 -11.56 2.34 7.71
C GLY A 7 -10.49 1.46 8.33
N ASN A 8 -9.23 1.88 8.18
CA ASN A 8 -8.09 1.19 8.75
C ASN A 8 -7.85 1.67 10.18
N LEU A 9 -8.06 0.79 11.15
CA LEU A 9 -7.84 1.09 12.58
C LEU A 9 -6.38 1.48 12.87
N LEU A 10 -5.41 0.95 12.13
CA LEU A 10 -4.00 1.28 12.32
C LEU A 10 -3.65 2.74 12.00
N GLU A 11 -4.52 3.45 11.26
CA GLU A 11 -4.38 4.87 10.93
C GLU A 11 -5.07 5.79 11.94
N ALA A 12 -5.69 5.21 12.99
CA ALA A 12 -6.36 5.99 14.02
C ALA A 12 -5.35 6.85 14.80
N LYS A 13 -5.65 8.14 14.91
CA LYS A 13 -4.86 9.09 15.71
C LYS A 13 -5.32 9.06 17.17
N THR A 14 -5.14 7.91 17.83
CA THR A 14 -5.50 7.66 19.23
C THR A 14 -4.29 7.21 20.02
N GLU A 15 -4.30 7.43 21.34
CA GLU A 15 -3.21 7.03 22.25
C GLU A 15 -3.10 5.50 22.38
N ALA A 16 -4.23 4.78 22.25
CA ALA A 16 -4.24 3.33 22.32
C ALA A 16 -4.94 2.71 21.11
N LEU A 17 -4.37 1.61 20.59
CA LEU A 17 -4.99 0.77 19.56
C LEU A 17 -5.27 -0.60 20.12
N VAL A 18 -6.51 -1.09 19.95
CA VAL A 18 -6.92 -2.44 20.37
C VAL A 18 -6.76 -3.42 19.23
N ASN A 19 -6.05 -4.51 19.49
CA ASN A 19 -5.80 -5.61 18.55
C ASN A 19 -6.52 -6.88 19.01
N THR A 20 -7.40 -7.45 18.21
CA THR A 20 -8.06 -8.74 18.54
C THR A 20 -7.14 -9.93 18.29
N VAL A 21 -6.88 -10.70 19.35
CA VAL A 21 -5.91 -11.80 19.33
C VAL A 21 -6.49 -13.11 19.89
N ASN A 22 -5.66 -14.16 19.89
CA ASN A 22 -5.90 -15.44 20.56
C ASN A 22 -4.90 -15.65 21.72
N THR A 23 -4.97 -16.76 22.43
CA THR A 23 -4.05 -17.03 23.54
C THR A 23 -2.87 -17.94 23.16
N VAL A 24 -2.72 -18.31 21.88
CA VAL A 24 -1.63 -19.20 21.41
C VAL A 24 -0.55 -18.47 20.59
N GLY A 25 -0.55 -17.15 20.56
CA GLY A 25 0.52 -16.36 19.95
C GLY A 25 0.48 -16.27 18.42
N VAL A 26 -0.64 -16.59 17.77
CA VAL A 26 -0.76 -16.61 16.30
C VAL A 26 -1.49 -15.36 15.80
N MET A 27 -0.82 -14.53 15.04
CA MET A 27 -1.37 -13.39 14.32
C MET A 27 -1.23 -13.65 12.80
N GLY A 28 -2.13 -14.47 12.25
CA GLY A 28 -1.99 -15.01 10.89
C GLY A 28 -2.99 -14.45 9.88
N LYS A 29 -4.02 -13.72 10.29
CA LYS A 29 -5.10 -13.24 9.41
C LYS A 29 -5.80 -11.99 9.99
N GLY A 30 -6.41 -11.20 9.11
CA GLY A 30 -7.22 -10.03 9.47
C GLY A 30 -6.42 -8.98 10.23
N ILE A 31 -7.08 -8.27 11.14
CA ILE A 31 -6.48 -7.15 11.87
C ILE A 31 -5.25 -7.57 12.69
N ALA A 32 -5.25 -8.76 13.30
CA ALA A 32 -4.11 -9.26 14.07
C ALA A 32 -2.84 -9.37 13.20
N LEU A 33 -2.98 -9.80 11.94
CA LEU A 33 -1.87 -9.84 11.01
C LEU A 33 -1.36 -8.45 10.68
N MET A 34 -2.24 -7.48 10.47
CA MET A 34 -1.85 -6.08 10.21
C MET A 34 -1.05 -5.50 11.38
N PHE A 35 -1.48 -5.76 12.62
CA PHE A 35 -0.72 -5.37 13.82
C PHE A 35 0.64 -6.05 13.91
N LYS A 36 0.74 -7.33 13.55
CA LYS A 36 2.02 -8.05 13.51
C LYS A 36 3.01 -7.42 12.52
N GLU A 37 2.50 -7.02 11.35
CA GLU A 37 3.31 -6.43 10.29
C GLU A 37 3.76 -5.01 10.67
N ARG A 38 2.91 -4.20 11.31
CA ARG A 38 3.20 -2.80 11.68
C ARG A 38 3.96 -2.68 13.01
N PHE A 39 3.65 -3.51 14.00
CA PHE A 39 4.20 -3.46 15.35
C PHE A 39 4.93 -4.75 15.72
N VAL A 40 6.10 -4.98 15.10
CA VAL A 40 6.87 -6.23 15.23
C VAL A 40 7.25 -6.53 16.68
N GLU A 41 7.63 -5.50 17.45
CA GLU A 41 8.01 -5.66 18.85
C GLU A 41 6.81 -6.05 19.71
N ASN A 42 5.63 -5.45 19.50
CA ASN A 42 4.40 -5.89 20.15
C ASN A 42 4.11 -7.37 19.88
N TYR A 43 4.28 -7.81 18.62
CA TYR A 43 4.09 -9.23 18.29
C TYR A 43 5.07 -10.14 19.03
N ARG A 44 6.35 -9.75 19.13
CA ARG A 44 7.39 -10.51 19.84
C ARG A 44 7.04 -10.67 21.31
N LEU A 45 6.66 -9.59 22.00
CA LEU A 45 6.27 -9.58 23.40
C LEU A 45 4.98 -10.40 23.66
N TYR A 46 3.95 -10.17 22.85
CA TYR A 46 2.71 -10.93 22.91
C TYR A 46 2.93 -12.44 22.71
N ALA A 47 3.73 -12.84 21.71
CA ALA A 47 4.00 -14.26 21.46
C ALA A 47 4.78 -14.91 22.61
N ALA A 48 5.72 -14.19 23.24
CA ALA A 48 6.41 -14.65 24.43
C ALA A 48 5.47 -14.82 25.62
N ALA A 49 4.60 -13.84 25.87
CA ALA A 49 3.59 -13.90 26.93
C ALA A 49 2.59 -15.05 26.72
N CYS A 50 2.17 -15.31 25.47
CA CYS A 50 1.35 -16.49 25.15
C CYS A 50 2.07 -17.81 25.47
N LYS A 51 3.35 -17.92 25.14
CA LYS A 51 4.18 -19.09 25.45
C LYS A 51 4.34 -19.30 26.95
N ALA A 52 4.40 -18.22 27.73
CA ALA A 52 4.46 -18.25 29.20
C ALA A 52 3.07 -18.54 29.87
N GLY A 53 1.98 -18.56 29.09
CA GLY A 53 0.63 -18.74 29.61
C GLY A 53 0.02 -17.52 30.29
N GLU A 54 0.62 -16.34 30.09
CA GLU A 54 0.20 -15.08 30.70
C GLU A 54 -1.00 -14.43 29.96
N VAL A 55 -1.17 -14.74 28.66
CA VAL A 55 -2.28 -14.23 27.86
C VAL A 55 -3.48 -15.15 28.00
N VAL A 56 -4.56 -14.63 28.59
CA VAL A 56 -5.81 -15.37 28.83
C VAL A 56 -6.99 -14.59 28.28
N THR A 57 -8.07 -15.29 27.89
CA THR A 57 -9.33 -14.65 27.48
C THR A 57 -9.94 -13.88 28.66
N GLY A 58 -10.59 -12.74 28.38
CA GLY A 58 -11.17 -11.86 29.40
C GLY A 58 -10.20 -10.89 30.06
N LYS A 59 -8.90 -10.93 29.72
CA LYS A 59 -7.89 -9.98 30.17
C LYS A 59 -7.10 -9.43 28.98
N VAL A 60 -6.79 -8.14 29.00
CA VAL A 60 -5.97 -7.51 27.97
C VAL A 60 -4.47 -7.67 28.29
N HIS A 61 -3.67 -7.83 27.24
CA HIS A 61 -2.21 -7.82 27.34
C HIS A 61 -1.69 -6.56 26.64
N VAL A 62 -1.11 -5.64 27.39
CA VAL A 62 -0.75 -4.30 26.89
C VAL A 62 0.75 -4.20 26.67
N THR A 63 1.11 -3.58 25.54
CA THR A 63 2.50 -3.25 25.18
C THR A 63 2.63 -1.76 24.95
N ALA A 64 3.62 -1.12 25.56
CA ALA A 64 3.98 0.25 25.27
C ALA A 64 4.68 0.35 23.90
N VAL A 65 4.41 1.44 23.18
CA VAL A 65 5.06 1.76 21.91
C VAL A 65 5.94 2.98 22.11
N ASN A 66 7.21 2.88 21.70
CA ASN A 66 8.20 3.95 21.85
C ASN A 66 8.42 4.70 20.52
N GLU A 67 7.34 5.00 19.80
CA GLU A 67 7.39 5.82 18.58
C GLU A 67 7.17 7.29 18.95
N LEU A 68 7.86 8.21 18.26
CA LEU A 68 7.72 9.67 18.51
C LEU A 68 6.35 10.20 18.06
N GLU A 69 5.78 9.59 17.02
CA GLU A 69 4.44 9.87 16.50
C GLU A 69 3.67 8.55 16.41
N GLY A 70 2.40 8.53 16.85
CA GLY A 70 1.55 7.35 16.80
C GLY A 70 0.95 6.96 18.14
N PRO A 71 0.46 5.72 18.27
CA PRO A 71 -0.12 5.23 19.51
C PRO A 71 0.98 5.02 20.57
N GLN A 72 0.63 5.28 21.82
CA GLN A 72 1.50 4.97 22.98
C GLN A 72 1.32 3.52 23.43
N TRP A 73 0.14 2.94 23.15
CA TRP A 73 -0.24 1.62 23.65
C TRP A 73 -0.84 0.75 22.57
N ILE A 74 -0.39 -0.51 22.51
CA ILE A 74 -1.09 -1.58 21.80
C ILE A 74 -1.74 -2.51 22.83
N VAL A 75 -3.07 -2.61 22.78
CA VAL A 75 -3.85 -3.42 23.69
C VAL A 75 -4.25 -4.71 22.97
N ASN A 76 -3.51 -5.79 23.19
CA ASN A 76 -3.87 -7.10 22.67
C ASN A 76 -5.05 -7.66 23.49
N PHE A 77 -6.19 -7.84 22.83
CA PHE A 77 -7.46 -8.23 23.40
C PHE A 77 -7.78 -9.68 23.00
N PRO A 78 -7.60 -10.68 23.87
CA PRO A 78 -7.82 -12.08 23.52
C PRO A 78 -9.31 -12.42 23.45
N THR A 79 -9.84 -12.49 22.21
CA THR A 79 -11.23 -12.88 21.94
C THR A 79 -11.39 -14.38 21.72
N LYS A 80 -10.28 -15.15 21.65
CA LYS A 80 -10.24 -16.57 21.36
C LYS A 80 -9.16 -17.28 22.16
N ARG A 81 -9.40 -18.53 22.52
CA ARG A 81 -8.35 -19.41 23.06
C ARG A 81 -7.41 -19.95 21.97
N HIS A 82 -7.99 -20.30 20.83
CA HIS A 82 -7.23 -20.81 19.67
C HIS A 82 -7.73 -20.12 18.39
N TRP A 83 -6.86 -19.89 17.42
CA TRP A 83 -7.20 -19.16 16.19
C TRP A 83 -8.29 -19.85 15.35
N ARG A 84 -8.47 -21.17 15.48
CA ARG A 84 -9.56 -21.94 14.83
C ARG A 84 -10.88 -21.90 15.61
N SER A 85 -10.86 -21.56 16.88
CA SER A 85 -12.06 -21.58 17.73
C SER A 85 -12.90 -20.31 17.54
N PRO A 86 -14.21 -20.35 17.77
CA PRO A 86 -15.04 -19.15 17.80
C PRO A 86 -14.71 -18.28 19.03
N SER A 87 -15.07 -17.01 18.94
CA SER A 87 -15.09 -16.10 20.09
C SER A 87 -16.32 -16.36 20.96
N GLN A 88 -16.24 -15.97 22.23
CA GLN A 88 -17.39 -16.05 23.16
C GLN A 88 -17.69 -14.65 23.71
N MET A 89 -18.98 -14.32 23.83
CA MET A 89 -19.40 -13.00 24.33
C MET A 89 -18.90 -12.73 25.74
N ALA A 90 -18.88 -13.74 26.61
CA ALA A 90 -18.37 -13.65 27.99
C ALA A 90 -16.91 -13.11 28.00
N TRP A 91 -16.03 -13.61 27.11
CA TRP A 91 -14.66 -13.14 27.01
C TRP A 91 -14.55 -11.73 26.51
N VAL A 92 -15.47 -11.31 25.64
CA VAL A 92 -15.53 -9.93 25.16
C VAL A 92 -15.98 -9.00 26.30
N THR A 93 -17.00 -9.37 27.06
CA THR A 93 -17.52 -8.59 28.18
C THR A 93 -16.45 -8.44 29.27
N GLU A 94 -15.85 -9.55 29.72
CA GLU A 94 -14.77 -9.55 30.72
C GLU A 94 -13.57 -8.70 30.25
N GLY A 95 -13.14 -8.87 28.98
CA GLY A 95 -12.05 -8.12 28.40
C GLY A 95 -12.35 -6.63 28.27
N LEU A 96 -13.61 -6.24 28.00
CA LEU A 96 -14.02 -4.83 27.99
C LEU A 96 -13.92 -4.20 29.39
N HIS A 97 -14.28 -4.91 30.44
CA HIS A 97 -14.08 -4.42 31.81
C HIS A 97 -12.61 -4.29 32.16
N ASP A 98 -11.76 -5.20 31.71
CA ASP A 98 -10.32 -5.13 31.90
C ASP A 98 -9.69 -3.98 31.08
N LEU A 99 -10.13 -3.79 29.81
CA LEU A 99 -9.77 -2.62 28.99
C LEU A 99 -10.17 -1.32 29.68
N ARG A 100 -11.40 -1.23 30.18
CA ARG A 100 -11.89 -0.07 30.94
C ARG A 100 -10.97 0.25 32.11
N ARG A 101 -10.60 -0.76 32.92
CA ARG A 101 -9.66 -0.60 34.04
C ARG A 101 -8.32 -0.04 33.55
N PHE A 102 -7.73 -0.62 32.52
CA PHE A 102 -6.48 -0.16 31.93
C PHE A 102 -6.55 1.31 31.48
N LEU A 103 -7.61 1.70 30.78
CA LEU A 103 -7.79 3.08 30.30
C LEU A 103 -7.84 4.10 31.45
N ILE A 104 -8.50 3.76 32.55
CA ILE A 104 -8.60 4.60 33.73
C ILE A 104 -7.26 4.69 34.46
N GLU A 105 -6.63 3.55 34.79
CA GLU A 105 -5.38 3.48 35.54
C GLU A 105 -4.22 4.21 34.85
N ASN A 106 -4.17 4.14 33.51
CA ASN A 106 -3.12 4.76 32.70
C ASN A 106 -3.52 6.13 32.14
N GLN A 107 -4.68 6.68 32.53
CA GLN A 107 -5.18 8.00 32.13
C GLN A 107 -5.24 8.19 30.60
N VAL A 108 -5.51 7.12 29.84
CA VAL A 108 -5.59 7.15 28.38
C VAL A 108 -6.74 8.04 27.93
N LYS A 109 -6.48 8.98 27.03
CA LYS A 109 -7.45 9.97 26.56
C LYS A 109 -8.25 9.51 25.34
N SER A 110 -7.66 8.64 24.53
CA SER A 110 -8.30 8.15 23.30
C SER A 110 -7.91 6.72 22.97
N VAL A 111 -8.86 5.94 22.46
CA VAL A 111 -8.67 4.53 22.08
C VAL A 111 -9.43 4.18 20.82
N ALA A 112 -8.79 3.41 19.92
CA ALA A 112 -9.43 2.81 18.77
C ALA A 112 -9.73 1.33 19.04
N VAL A 113 -11.00 0.93 18.91
CA VAL A 113 -11.51 -0.41 19.24
C VAL A 113 -12.07 -1.05 17.97
N PRO A 114 -11.64 -2.24 17.57
CA PRO A 114 -12.23 -2.97 16.44
C PRO A 114 -13.53 -3.67 16.84
N ALA A 115 -14.20 -4.28 15.87
CA ALA A 115 -15.38 -5.12 16.07
C ALA A 115 -14.99 -6.44 16.80
N LEU A 116 -14.82 -6.36 18.11
CA LEU A 116 -14.30 -7.41 19.00
C LEU A 116 -15.01 -8.75 18.78
N GLY A 117 -14.28 -9.73 18.21
CA GLY A 117 -14.83 -11.08 17.96
C GLY A 117 -15.93 -11.17 16.89
N ALA A 118 -16.40 -10.05 16.30
CA ALA A 118 -17.47 -10.03 15.30
C ALA A 118 -17.01 -10.30 13.87
N GLY A 119 -15.71 -10.33 13.62
CA GLY A 119 -15.16 -10.73 12.31
C GLY A 119 -14.93 -12.24 12.24
N ASN A 120 -13.67 -12.65 12.17
CA ASN A 120 -13.26 -14.06 12.17
C ASN A 120 -13.62 -14.82 13.46
N GLY A 121 -14.21 -14.15 14.45
CA GLY A 121 -14.68 -14.72 15.72
C GLY A 121 -16.11 -15.27 15.69
N GLY A 122 -16.91 -14.82 14.73
CA GLY A 122 -18.28 -15.32 14.51
C GLY A 122 -19.36 -14.72 15.44
N LEU A 123 -19.01 -13.73 16.29
CA LEU A 123 -20.02 -13.03 17.10
C LEU A 123 -20.82 -12.06 16.22
N LYS A 124 -22.08 -11.82 16.61
CA LYS A 124 -22.95 -10.88 15.93
C LYS A 124 -22.58 -9.45 16.31
N TRP A 125 -22.30 -8.63 15.32
CA TRP A 125 -21.87 -7.25 15.53
C TRP A 125 -22.83 -6.41 16.38
N PRO A 126 -24.17 -6.45 16.19
CA PRO A 126 -25.07 -5.67 17.02
C PRO A 126 -24.92 -5.97 18.53
N GLU A 127 -24.78 -7.25 18.90
CA GLU A 127 -24.60 -7.67 20.29
C GLU A 127 -23.27 -7.17 20.88
N VAL A 128 -22.17 -7.25 20.11
CA VAL A 128 -20.84 -6.74 20.52
C VAL A 128 -20.88 -5.22 20.65
N ARG A 129 -21.54 -4.53 19.74
CA ARG A 129 -21.71 -3.07 19.75
C ARG A 129 -22.41 -2.59 21.02
N GLU A 130 -23.48 -3.26 21.43
CA GLU A 130 -24.20 -2.95 22.67
C GLU A 130 -23.29 -3.13 23.89
N GLN A 131 -22.47 -4.20 23.95
CA GLN A 131 -21.53 -4.41 25.04
C GLN A 131 -20.45 -3.32 25.11
N ILE A 132 -19.89 -2.89 23.97
CA ILE A 132 -18.93 -1.79 23.91
C ILE A 132 -19.56 -0.51 24.46
N ILE A 133 -20.77 -0.16 24.05
CA ILE A 133 -21.51 1.01 24.56
C ILE A 133 -21.74 0.87 26.06
N HIS A 134 -22.26 -0.27 26.50
CA HIS A 134 -22.60 -0.49 27.90
C HIS A 134 -21.40 -0.32 28.84
N VAL A 135 -20.22 -0.81 28.44
CA VAL A 135 -19.03 -0.81 29.31
C VAL A 135 -18.22 0.50 29.23
N LEU A 136 -18.21 1.17 28.07
CA LEU A 136 -17.28 2.30 27.84
C LEU A 136 -17.94 3.68 27.72
N SER A 137 -19.29 3.78 27.66
CA SER A 137 -19.96 5.05 27.35
C SER A 137 -19.85 6.15 28.39
N ASP A 138 -19.69 5.78 29.65
CA ASP A 138 -19.57 6.71 30.77
C ASP A 138 -18.12 7.18 31.04
N LEU A 139 -17.14 6.61 30.29
CA LEU A 139 -15.76 7.02 30.41
C LEU A 139 -15.51 8.39 29.80
N ASN A 140 -14.66 9.18 30.47
CA ASN A 140 -14.11 10.42 29.89
C ASN A 140 -12.92 10.11 28.96
N VAL A 141 -13.15 9.22 27.98
CA VAL A 141 -12.20 8.80 26.96
C VAL A 141 -12.85 8.93 25.58
N ASP A 142 -12.11 9.35 24.58
CA ASP A 142 -12.58 9.40 23.19
C ASP A 142 -12.42 8.00 22.57
N VAL A 143 -13.53 7.27 22.42
CA VAL A 143 -13.55 5.89 21.94
C VAL A 143 -13.98 5.83 20.49
N TRP A 144 -13.08 5.43 19.60
CA TRP A 144 -13.35 5.25 18.17
C TRP A 144 -13.58 3.78 17.89
N VAL A 145 -14.80 3.39 17.54
CA VAL A 145 -15.18 2.01 17.27
C VAL A 145 -15.23 1.77 15.77
N TYR A 146 -14.34 0.88 15.29
CA TYR A 146 -14.24 0.50 13.89
C TYR A 146 -15.17 -0.67 13.59
N GLU A 147 -16.20 -0.42 12.79
CA GLU A 147 -17.20 -1.42 12.41
C GLU A 147 -16.61 -2.51 11.48
N PRO A 148 -17.21 -3.71 11.43
CA PRO A 148 -16.74 -4.78 10.56
C PRO A 148 -16.73 -4.35 9.10
N SER A 149 -15.61 -4.53 8.41
CA SER A 149 -15.49 -4.33 6.98
C SER A 149 -14.92 -5.58 6.32
N SER A 150 -15.52 -6.02 5.21
CA SER A 150 -15.04 -7.17 4.44
C SER A 150 -13.60 -7.01 3.95
N GLN A 151 -13.18 -5.79 3.71
CA GLN A 151 -11.83 -5.43 3.29
C GLN A 151 -10.77 -5.86 4.31
N TYR A 152 -11.04 -5.70 5.61
CA TYR A 152 -10.08 -6.01 6.68
C TYR A 152 -10.25 -7.40 7.30
N LEU A 153 -11.42 -8.03 7.13
CA LEU A 153 -11.67 -9.39 7.64
C LEU A 153 -10.81 -10.46 6.95
N ASN A 154 -10.52 -10.27 5.67
CA ASN A 154 -9.85 -11.25 4.81
C ASN A 154 -8.40 -10.89 4.49
N VAL A 155 -7.77 -10.00 5.26
CA VAL A 155 -6.35 -9.71 5.09
C VAL A 155 -5.55 -11.00 5.31
N ALA A 156 -4.94 -11.51 4.23
CA ALA A 156 -4.04 -12.65 4.28
C ALA A 156 -2.59 -12.18 4.46
N LYS A 157 -1.70 -13.07 4.95
CA LYS A 157 -0.28 -12.76 5.09
C LYS A 157 0.29 -12.25 3.75
N ARG A 158 1.15 -11.23 3.79
CA ARG A 158 2.01 -10.87 2.66
C ARG A 158 2.94 -12.05 2.40
N SER A 159 2.55 -12.93 1.49
CA SER A 159 3.39 -14.08 1.14
C SER A 159 4.39 -13.72 0.06
N GLY A 160 4.07 -12.66 -0.70
CA GLY A 160 4.81 -12.33 -1.90
C GLY A 160 4.87 -13.52 -2.86
N VAL A 161 5.71 -13.41 -3.86
CA VAL A 161 6.00 -14.52 -4.76
C VAL A 161 7.45 -14.99 -4.57
N GLU A 162 7.64 -16.30 -4.51
CA GLU A 162 8.98 -16.88 -4.54
C GLU A 162 9.52 -16.95 -5.97
N LYS A 163 8.61 -17.25 -6.93
CA LYS A 163 8.95 -17.40 -8.35
C LYS A 163 8.69 -16.12 -9.13
N LEU A 164 9.75 -15.58 -9.74
CA LEU A 164 9.64 -14.49 -10.70
C LEU A 164 9.01 -14.93 -12.01
N THR A 165 8.34 -13.98 -12.66
CA THR A 165 8.01 -13.99 -14.08
C THR A 165 8.71 -12.79 -14.73
N PRO A 166 8.87 -12.75 -16.07
CA PRO A 166 9.47 -11.58 -16.71
C PRO A 166 8.80 -10.26 -16.28
N ALA A 167 7.46 -10.19 -16.28
CA ALA A 167 6.74 -9.00 -15.85
C ALA A 167 7.08 -8.56 -14.42
N ARG A 168 7.10 -9.52 -13.47
CA ARG A 168 7.44 -9.25 -12.06
C ARG A 168 8.87 -8.75 -11.90
N ALA A 169 9.83 -9.41 -12.58
CA ALA A 169 11.23 -9.05 -12.52
C ALA A 169 11.48 -7.66 -13.10
N LEU A 170 10.86 -7.33 -14.21
CA LEU A 170 11.00 -6.04 -14.88
C LEU A 170 10.48 -4.89 -14.02
N ILE A 171 9.28 -5.04 -13.44
CA ILE A 171 8.71 -4.00 -12.55
C ILE A 171 9.54 -3.85 -11.27
N ALA A 172 9.97 -4.95 -10.65
CA ALA A 172 10.81 -4.89 -9.47
C ALA A 172 12.15 -4.19 -9.75
N GLU A 173 12.76 -4.45 -10.91
CA GLU A 173 14.01 -3.82 -11.33
C GLU A 173 13.84 -2.32 -11.63
N LEU A 174 12.74 -1.90 -12.25
CA LEU A 174 12.46 -0.49 -12.46
C LEU A 174 12.35 0.28 -11.14
N VAL A 175 11.60 -0.25 -10.16
CA VAL A 175 11.49 0.36 -8.84
C VAL A 175 12.85 0.44 -8.16
N ARG A 176 13.66 -0.64 -8.23
CA ARG A 176 15.01 -0.66 -7.67
C ARG A 176 15.92 0.40 -8.29
N ARG A 177 15.92 0.54 -9.62
CA ARG A 177 16.76 1.51 -10.34
C ARG A 177 16.34 2.94 -10.08
N TYR A 178 15.05 3.20 -9.96
CA TYR A 178 14.51 4.54 -9.66
C TYR A 178 15.03 5.07 -8.31
N TRP A 179 15.27 4.20 -7.32
CA TRP A 179 15.79 4.53 -6.00
C TRP A 179 17.28 4.90 -5.95
N VAL A 180 18.04 4.63 -7.00
CA VAL A 180 19.51 4.80 -7.00
C VAL A 180 19.94 6.24 -6.70
N LEU A 181 19.09 7.23 -7.00
CA LEU A 181 19.35 8.66 -6.75
C LEU A 181 18.72 9.18 -5.46
N GLY A 182 18.20 8.32 -4.59
CA GLY A 182 17.51 8.73 -3.36
C GLY A 182 16.14 9.36 -3.59
N MET A 183 15.58 9.21 -4.78
CA MET A 183 14.23 9.64 -5.11
C MET A 183 13.23 8.56 -4.71
N GLU A 184 12.19 8.94 -3.98
CA GLU A 184 11.12 8.04 -3.58
C GLU A 184 10.27 7.64 -4.79
N CYS A 185 9.95 6.35 -4.92
CA CYS A 185 9.13 5.82 -5.99
C CYS A 185 7.71 5.55 -5.47
N SER A 186 6.72 6.24 -5.97
CA SER A 186 5.31 6.04 -5.60
C SER A 186 4.56 5.23 -6.66
N LEU A 187 3.29 4.89 -6.36
CA LEU A 187 2.41 4.25 -7.36
C LEU A 187 2.26 5.07 -8.63
N LEU A 188 2.33 6.42 -8.52
CA LEU A 188 2.27 7.29 -9.69
C LEU A 188 3.45 7.04 -10.61
N GLU A 189 4.68 7.05 -10.08
CA GLU A 189 5.88 6.83 -10.86
C GLU A 189 5.93 5.42 -11.44
N ILE A 190 5.54 4.41 -10.67
CA ILE A 190 5.51 3.01 -11.17
C ILE A 190 4.57 2.86 -12.36
N GLN A 191 3.44 3.54 -12.40
CA GLN A 191 2.54 3.54 -13.56
C GLN A 191 3.23 4.12 -14.81
N LYS A 192 4.03 5.16 -14.66
CA LYS A 192 4.75 5.81 -15.77
C LYS A 192 5.97 5.00 -16.21
N LEU A 193 6.69 4.42 -15.26
CA LEU A 193 7.77 3.47 -15.55
C LEU A 193 7.27 2.28 -16.36
N ALA A 194 6.13 1.72 -15.95
CA ALA A 194 5.49 0.59 -16.66
C ALA A 194 5.02 1.00 -18.08
N TRP A 195 4.54 2.24 -18.27
CA TRP A 195 4.19 2.79 -19.57
C TRP A 195 5.39 2.85 -20.51
N PHE A 196 6.48 3.49 -20.08
CA PHE A 196 7.69 3.61 -20.89
C PHE A 196 8.33 2.26 -21.18
N LEU A 197 8.37 1.36 -20.20
CA LEU A 197 8.89 0.01 -20.42
C LEU A 197 8.05 -0.78 -21.42
N ALA A 198 6.73 -0.70 -21.32
CA ALA A 198 5.84 -1.41 -22.28
C ALA A 198 6.13 -0.97 -23.70
N ARG A 199 6.28 0.33 -23.94
CA ARG A 199 6.63 0.88 -25.23
C ARG A 199 8.03 0.48 -25.70
N ALA A 200 9.02 0.57 -24.80
CA ALA A 200 10.38 0.14 -25.14
C ALA A 200 10.47 -1.35 -25.52
N ILE A 201 9.61 -2.21 -24.94
CA ILE A 201 9.52 -3.61 -25.30
C ILE A 201 8.85 -3.78 -26.68
N GLU A 202 7.81 -3.01 -26.98
CA GLU A 202 7.12 -3.06 -28.28
C GLU A 202 8.02 -2.66 -29.46
N GLU A 203 9.10 -1.90 -29.20
CA GLU A 203 10.12 -1.56 -30.18
C GLU A 203 11.18 -2.67 -30.37
N LEU A 204 11.20 -3.70 -29.53
CA LEU A 204 12.14 -4.81 -29.66
C LEU A 204 11.65 -5.80 -30.74
N PRO A 205 12.50 -6.20 -31.71
CA PRO A 205 12.11 -7.17 -32.73
C PRO A 205 11.82 -8.53 -32.08
N ASP A 206 10.81 -9.21 -32.59
CA ASP A 206 10.43 -10.59 -32.23
C ASP A 206 10.28 -10.85 -30.71
N THR A 207 9.94 -9.81 -29.93
CA THR A 207 9.84 -9.91 -28.48
C THR A 207 8.40 -9.67 -28.02
N GLU A 208 7.79 -10.67 -27.38
CA GLU A 208 6.46 -10.54 -26.79
C GLU A 208 6.50 -9.64 -25.54
N ASN A 209 5.52 -8.75 -25.39
CA ASN A 209 5.42 -7.90 -24.21
C ASN A 209 4.81 -8.66 -23.01
N PRO A 210 5.63 -9.03 -22.01
CA PRO A 210 5.19 -9.85 -20.88
C PRO A 210 4.31 -9.09 -19.89
N LEU A 211 4.30 -7.76 -19.95
CA LEU A 211 3.52 -6.92 -19.04
C LEU A 211 2.02 -7.04 -19.32
N ASN A 212 1.63 -7.22 -20.59
CA ASN A 212 0.23 -7.31 -21.03
C ASN A 212 -0.68 -6.25 -20.37
N LEU A 213 -0.20 -5.00 -20.35
CA LEU A 213 -0.87 -3.86 -19.76
C LEU A 213 -1.66 -3.12 -20.85
N LYS A 214 -2.91 -2.76 -20.51
CA LYS A 214 -3.73 -1.87 -21.33
C LYS A 214 -3.80 -0.52 -20.63
N PHE A 215 -3.15 0.47 -21.21
CA PHE A 215 -3.14 1.83 -20.69
C PHE A 215 -4.34 2.63 -21.22
N VAL A 216 -4.80 3.54 -20.40
CA VAL A 216 -5.83 4.54 -20.72
C VAL A 216 -5.40 5.90 -20.20
N ALA A 217 -5.86 6.97 -20.83
CA ALA A 217 -5.68 8.31 -20.31
C ALA A 217 -6.41 8.45 -18.95
N HIS A 218 -5.70 8.92 -17.93
CA HIS A 218 -6.24 9.08 -16.57
C HIS A 218 -5.83 10.42 -15.99
N ARG A 219 -6.27 10.73 -14.76
CA ARG A 219 -6.02 12.00 -14.08
C ARG A 219 -4.54 12.43 -14.11
N TYR A 220 -3.62 11.51 -13.94
CA TYR A 220 -2.18 11.77 -13.87
C TYR A 220 -1.39 11.19 -15.07
N GLY A 221 -1.99 11.11 -16.23
CA GLY A 221 -1.37 10.54 -17.45
C GLY A 221 -1.76 9.08 -17.68
N PRO A 222 -1.03 8.32 -18.53
CA PRO A 222 -1.33 6.92 -18.82
C PRO A 222 -1.38 6.06 -17.56
N TYR A 223 -2.40 5.19 -17.47
CA TYR A 223 -2.69 4.35 -16.32
C TYR A 223 -3.18 2.97 -16.75
N ALA A 224 -2.70 1.92 -16.12
CA ALA A 224 -3.12 0.54 -16.36
C ALA A 224 -3.64 -0.14 -15.09
N ASN A 225 -4.93 -0.47 -15.04
CA ASN A 225 -5.54 -1.18 -13.91
C ASN A 225 -4.87 -2.55 -13.64
N ARG A 226 -4.40 -3.24 -14.70
CA ARG A 226 -3.75 -4.55 -14.59
C ARG A 226 -2.37 -4.53 -13.92
N LEU A 227 -1.78 -3.36 -13.71
CA LEU A 227 -0.53 -3.23 -12.97
C LEU A 227 -0.72 -3.53 -11.48
N GLN A 228 -1.89 -3.19 -10.90
CA GLN A 228 -2.16 -3.40 -9.48
C GLN A 228 -2.05 -4.86 -9.01
N PRO A 229 -2.64 -5.87 -9.68
CA PRO A 229 -2.43 -7.27 -9.33
C PRO A 229 -0.95 -7.69 -9.33
N LEU A 230 -0.17 -7.22 -10.31
CA LEU A 230 1.25 -7.53 -10.42
C LEU A 230 2.05 -6.95 -9.26
N LEU A 231 1.75 -5.72 -8.83
CA LEU A 231 2.34 -5.10 -7.66
C LEU A 231 1.94 -5.82 -6.36
N ASN A 232 0.68 -6.26 -6.25
CA ASN A 232 0.20 -7.03 -5.11
C ASN A 232 0.92 -8.39 -4.97
N ASP A 233 1.28 -9.02 -6.07
CA ASP A 233 2.06 -10.25 -6.08
C ASP A 233 3.49 -10.02 -5.54
N LEU A 234 4.07 -8.86 -5.80
CA LEU A 234 5.41 -8.48 -5.35
C LEU A 234 5.43 -7.96 -3.90
N ASP A 235 4.27 -7.59 -3.34
CA ASP A 235 4.12 -7.04 -2.00
C ASP A 235 4.62 -8.01 -0.91
N GLY A 236 5.57 -7.56 -0.11
CA GLY A 236 6.19 -8.35 0.96
C GLY A 236 7.23 -9.37 0.49
N SER A 237 7.61 -9.36 -0.80
CA SER A 237 8.70 -10.21 -1.34
C SER A 237 9.79 -9.39 -2.02
N TYR A 238 9.52 -8.83 -3.18
CA TYR A 238 10.45 -7.98 -3.93
C TYR A 238 10.18 -6.49 -3.74
N LEU A 239 8.92 -6.12 -3.46
CA LEU A 239 8.52 -4.76 -3.18
C LEU A 239 7.95 -4.65 -1.77
N GLN A 240 8.15 -3.49 -1.16
CA GLN A 240 7.70 -3.14 0.18
C GLN A 240 6.98 -1.78 0.13
N CYS A 241 6.03 -1.60 1.03
CA CYS A 241 5.33 -0.36 1.29
C CYS A 241 4.96 -0.34 2.78
N GLU A 242 4.80 0.82 3.40
CA GLU A 242 4.34 0.91 4.80
C GLU A 242 2.99 0.21 5.00
N LYS A 243 2.08 0.38 4.04
CA LYS A 243 0.80 -0.35 3.95
C LYS A 243 0.93 -1.53 2.98
N ARG A 244 -0.15 -2.28 2.80
CA ARG A 244 -0.25 -3.18 1.66
C ARG A 244 -0.33 -2.39 0.37
N ILE A 245 0.37 -2.81 -0.66
CA ILE A 245 0.37 -2.10 -1.95
C ILE A 245 -1.05 -1.99 -2.54
N LYS A 246 -1.93 -2.96 -2.27
CA LYS A 246 -3.34 -2.89 -2.69
C LYS A 246 -4.15 -1.78 -2.00
N ASP A 247 -3.73 -1.35 -0.81
CA ASP A 247 -4.36 -0.33 0.01
C ASP A 247 -3.58 1.01 -0.07
N ALA A 248 -2.50 1.04 -0.88
CA ALA A 248 -1.66 2.21 -1.06
C ALA A 248 -2.37 3.28 -1.91
N GLU A 249 -2.23 4.52 -1.52
CA GLU A 249 -2.64 5.68 -2.28
C GLU A 249 -1.59 6.03 -3.34
N ILE A 250 -1.96 6.90 -4.28
CA ILE A 250 -1.13 7.22 -5.45
C ILE A 250 0.25 7.80 -5.10
N GLY A 251 0.36 8.47 -3.95
CA GLY A 251 1.60 9.06 -3.43
C GLY A 251 2.35 8.21 -2.40
N ASP A 252 1.82 7.03 -2.04
CA ASP A 252 2.50 6.17 -1.07
C ASP A 252 3.77 5.58 -1.67
N VAL A 253 4.85 5.62 -0.89
CA VAL A 253 6.19 5.19 -1.30
C VAL A 253 6.28 3.67 -1.33
N ILE A 254 6.82 3.16 -2.43
CA ILE A 254 7.09 1.74 -2.64
C ILE A 254 8.59 1.59 -2.92
N TRP A 255 9.25 0.67 -2.21
CA TRP A 255 10.67 0.43 -2.36
C TRP A 255 11.00 -1.04 -2.62
N PHE A 256 12.19 -1.29 -3.15
CA PHE A 256 12.69 -2.63 -3.43
C PHE A 256 13.31 -3.27 -2.18
N GLU A 257 13.09 -4.57 -1.97
CA GLU A 257 13.72 -5.35 -0.90
C GLU A 257 15.14 -5.78 -1.31
N GLU A 258 16.16 -5.07 -0.83
CA GLU A 258 17.56 -5.25 -1.23
C GLU A 258 18.09 -6.69 -1.08
N LYS A 259 17.58 -7.44 -0.12
CA LYS A 259 17.94 -8.86 0.06
C LYS A 259 17.57 -9.72 -1.14
N ARG A 260 16.63 -9.29 -1.97
CA ARG A 260 16.18 -9.98 -3.18
C ARG A 260 17.01 -9.64 -4.44
N LYS A 261 17.90 -8.66 -4.37
CA LYS A 261 18.72 -8.20 -5.49
C LYS A 261 19.51 -9.33 -6.18
N PRO A 262 20.21 -10.26 -5.47
CA PRO A 262 20.93 -11.33 -6.15
C PRO A 262 20.02 -12.25 -6.98
N THR A 263 18.86 -12.61 -6.44
CA THR A 263 17.87 -13.44 -7.12
C THR A 263 17.28 -12.74 -8.35
N LEU A 264 16.93 -11.44 -8.21
CA LEU A 264 16.43 -10.61 -9.29
C LEU A 264 17.47 -10.49 -10.41
N HIS A 265 18.72 -10.17 -10.08
CA HIS A 265 19.82 -10.05 -11.04
C HIS A 265 20.08 -11.35 -11.81
N THR A 266 20.08 -12.50 -11.11
CA THR A 266 20.22 -13.80 -11.78
C THR A 266 19.08 -14.01 -12.79
N TYR A 267 17.83 -13.75 -12.39
CA TYR A 267 16.68 -13.92 -13.26
C TYR A 267 16.72 -12.99 -14.50
N LEU A 268 17.10 -11.72 -14.31
CA LEU A 268 17.22 -10.75 -15.40
C LEU A 268 18.31 -11.12 -16.39
N ASN A 269 19.41 -11.71 -15.94
CA ASN A 269 20.52 -12.11 -16.78
C ASN A 269 20.30 -13.47 -17.49
N THR A 270 19.29 -14.24 -17.09
CA THR A 270 18.93 -15.53 -17.67
C THR A 270 17.58 -15.47 -18.37
N GLU A 271 16.50 -15.65 -17.63
CA GLU A 271 15.12 -15.80 -18.13
C GLU A 271 14.54 -14.52 -18.77
N ALA A 272 14.97 -13.34 -18.30
CA ALA A 272 14.47 -12.05 -18.79
C ALA A 272 15.53 -11.23 -19.55
N LYS A 273 16.61 -11.87 -20.01
CA LYS A 273 17.72 -11.19 -20.70
C LYS A 273 17.28 -10.46 -21.97
N ALA A 274 16.28 -10.98 -22.68
CA ALA A 274 15.76 -10.36 -23.90
C ALA A 274 15.25 -8.92 -23.66
N TYR A 275 14.84 -8.58 -22.43
CA TYR A 275 14.29 -7.27 -22.08
C TYR A 275 15.33 -6.26 -21.56
N SER A 276 16.62 -6.64 -21.50
CA SER A 276 17.66 -5.77 -20.92
C SER A 276 17.76 -4.44 -21.65
N GLN A 277 17.68 -4.42 -22.98
CA GLN A 277 17.70 -3.22 -23.78
C GLN A 277 16.52 -2.28 -23.50
N ALA A 278 15.32 -2.84 -23.34
CA ALA A 278 14.13 -2.06 -23.00
C ALA A 278 14.24 -1.43 -21.60
N LEU A 279 14.82 -2.15 -20.63
CA LEU A 279 15.10 -1.59 -19.30
C LEU A 279 16.08 -0.40 -19.37
N GLU A 280 17.20 -0.56 -20.09
CA GLU A 280 18.18 0.53 -20.24
C GLU A 280 17.55 1.74 -20.92
N ARG A 281 16.87 1.55 -22.07
CA ARG A 281 16.17 2.64 -22.78
C ARG A 281 15.15 3.36 -21.89
N THR A 282 14.43 2.60 -21.05
CA THR A 282 13.45 3.20 -20.12
C THR A 282 14.14 4.12 -19.11
N ILE A 283 15.25 3.67 -18.51
CA ILE A 283 16.00 4.45 -17.51
C ILE A 283 16.65 5.67 -18.17
N GLU A 284 17.26 5.52 -19.34
CA GLU A 284 17.84 6.61 -20.11
C GLU A 284 16.79 7.68 -20.50
N LEU A 285 15.58 7.24 -20.88
CA LEU A 285 14.50 8.14 -21.25
C LEU A 285 14.06 9.03 -20.09
N ILE A 286 13.92 8.46 -18.88
CA ILE A 286 13.41 9.17 -17.71
C ILE A 286 14.48 9.98 -16.95
N ASP A 287 15.75 9.85 -17.30
CA ASP A 287 16.86 10.55 -16.64
C ASP A 287 16.62 12.07 -16.60
N GLY A 288 16.64 12.66 -15.39
CA GLY A 288 16.29 14.04 -15.11
C GLY A 288 14.79 14.34 -14.98
N PHE A 289 13.91 13.31 -15.08
CA PHE A 289 12.46 13.42 -14.83
C PHE A 289 12.00 12.64 -13.60
N GLU A 290 12.91 12.17 -12.77
CA GLU A 290 12.63 11.33 -11.60
C GLU A 290 11.98 12.14 -10.47
N SER A 291 10.74 12.53 -10.70
CA SER A 291 9.86 13.17 -9.74
C SER A 291 8.39 12.92 -10.15
N PRO A 292 7.41 13.01 -9.23
CA PRO A 292 5.99 12.89 -9.58
C PRO A 292 5.58 13.84 -10.72
N PHE A 293 6.08 15.07 -10.69
CA PHE A 293 5.83 16.07 -11.74
C PHE A 293 6.47 15.68 -13.06
N GLY A 294 7.78 15.38 -13.05
CA GLY A 294 8.55 15.04 -14.25
C GLY A 294 8.00 13.80 -14.95
N MET A 295 7.70 12.75 -14.18
CA MET A 295 7.13 11.50 -14.69
C MET A 295 5.72 11.71 -15.25
N GLU A 296 4.87 12.51 -14.59
CA GLU A 296 3.55 12.85 -15.12
C GLU A 296 3.64 13.63 -16.41
N LEU A 297 4.52 14.65 -16.47
CA LEU A 297 4.76 15.48 -17.65
C LEU A 297 5.22 14.63 -18.83
N LEU A 298 6.34 13.91 -18.66
CA LEU A 298 6.96 13.12 -19.73
C LEU A 298 5.99 12.07 -20.28
N ALA A 299 5.33 11.32 -19.41
CA ALA A 299 4.38 10.28 -19.82
C ALA A 299 3.10 10.85 -20.45
N THR A 300 2.64 12.03 -20.04
CA THR A 300 1.48 12.69 -20.67
C THR A 300 1.83 13.17 -22.08
N VAL A 301 2.98 13.83 -22.24
CA VAL A 301 3.43 14.29 -23.57
C VAL A 301 3.68 13.10 -24.49
N ASP A 302 4.34 12.06 -24.01
CA ASP A 302 4.58 10.84 -24.77
C ASP A 302 3.29 10.15 -25.23
N TRP A 303 2.25 10.10 -24.37
CA TRP A 303 0.92 9.60 -24.74
C TRP A 303 0.33 10.39 -25.92
N LEU A 304 0.35 11.74 -25.83
CA LEU A 304 -0.19 12.59 -26.88
C LEU A 304 0.53 12.38 -28.22
N LEU A 305 1.85 12.24 -28.20
CA LEU A 305 2.62 12.01 -29.42
C LEU A 305 2.39 10.62 -29.99
N SER A 306 2.46 9.59 -29.17
CA SER A 306 2.51 8.21 -29.62
C SER A 306 1.14 7.56 -29.80
N HIS A 307 0.17 7.91 -28.96
CA HIS A 307 -1.17 7.31 -28.96
C HIS A 307 -2.19 8.18 -29.70
N GLU A 308 -2.12 9.51 -29.54
CA GLU A 308 -3.06 10.44 -30.18
C GLU A 308 -2.49 11.07 -31.46
N GLY A 309 -1.21 10.84 -31.79
CA GLY A 309 -0.58 11.33 -33.03
C GLY A 309 -0.40 12.84 -33.09
N VAL A 310 -0.30 13.49 -31.94
CA VAL A 310 -0.11 14.96 -31.83
C VAL A 310 1.27 15.35 -32.37
N CYS A 311 1.34 16.42 -33.17
CA CYS A 311 2.62 16.95 -33.66
C CYS A 311 3.55 17.32 -32.49
N PRO A 312 4.87 17.01 -32.57
CA PRO A 312 5.84 17.26 -31.51
C PRO A 312 6.24 18.75 -31.42
N THR A 313 5.26 19.61 -31.21
CA THR A 313 5.44 21.04 -31.01
C THR A 313 4.70 21.52 -29.77
N VAL A 314 5.25 22.51 -29.06
CA VAL A 314 4.62 23.05 -27.85
C VAL A 314 3.19 23.52 -28.09
N PRO A 315 2.87 24.29 -29.18
CA PRO A 315 1.50 24.71 -29.43
C PRO A 315 0.52 23.54 -29.63
N ALA A 316 0.92 22.50 -30.39
CA ALA A 316 0.05 21.34 -30.66
C ALA A 316 -0.20 20.53 -29.40
N VAL A 317 0.84 20.28 -28.57
CA VAL A 317 0.71 19.57 -27.28
C VAL A 317 -0.17 20.38 -26.32
N ARG A 318 -0.02 21.70 -26.27
CA ARG A 318 -0.83 22.56 -25.42
C ARG A 318 -2.32 22.51 -25.80
N ASP A 319 -2.62 22.55 -27.07
CA ASP A 319 -4.00 22.41 -27.57
C ASP A 319 -4.58 21.03 -27.18
N ALA A 320 -3.83 19.97 -27.44
CA ALA A 320 -4.24 18.60 -27.10
C ALA A 320 -4.48 18.41 -25.58
N LEU A 321 -3.68 19.04 -24.71
CA LEU A 321 -3.88 19.00 -23.26
C LEU A 321 -5.23 19.58 -22.83
N THR A 322 -5.79 20.54 -23.57
CA THR A 322 -7.14 21.09 -23.25
C THR A 322 -8.26 20.07 -23.48
N HIS A 323 -7.99 19.05 -24.30
CA HIS A 323 -8.90 17.97 -24.66
C HIS A 323 -8.52 16.61 -24.04
N TRP A 324 -7.62 16.64 -23.02
CA TRP A 324 -7.13 15.42 -22.37
C TRP A 324 -8.26 14.46 -21.96
N GLU A 325 -8.26 13.23 -22.49
CA GLU A 325 -9.31 12.23 -22.29
C GLU A 325 -9.50 11.78 -20.83
N GLY A 326 -8.53 12.00 -19.94
CA GLY A 326 -8.61 11.73 -18.50
C GLY A 326 -9.58 12.61 -17.72
N GLY A 327 -10.40 13.41 -18.42
CA GLY A 327 -11.50 14.23 -17.88
C GLY A 327 -11.17 15.73 -17.79
N ALA A 328 -12.20 16.58 -17.86
CA ALA A 328 -12.08 18.04 -17.94
C ALA A 328 -11.27 18.66 -16.78
N GLY A 329 -11.44 18.15 -15.54
CA GLY A 329 -10.66 18.60 -14.37
C GLY A 329 -9.17 18.27 -14.50
N SER A 330 -8.84 17.14 -15.14
CA SER A 330 -7.45 16.74 -15.40
C SER A 330 -6.84 17.59 -16.54
N ALA A 331 -7.60 17.86 -17.59
CA ALA A 331 -7.20 18.74 -18.69
C ALA A 331 -6.85 20.14 -18.17
N ALA A 332 -7.76 20.76 -17.39
CA ALA A 332 -7.53 22.09 -16.82
C ALA A 332 -6.31 22.11 -15.87
N ARG A 333 -6.13 21.07 -15.06
CA ARG A 333 -4.97 20.93 -14.15
C ARG A 333 -3.66 20.82 -14.96
N LYS A 334 -3.61 19.96 -15.98
CA LYS A 334 -2.43 19.75 -16.80
C LYS A 334 -2.05 21.01 -17.59
N SER A 335 -3.01 21.68 -18.20
CA SER A 335 -2.80 22.93 -18.94
C SER A 335 -2.23 24.06 -18.06
N LYS A 336 -2.58 24.06 -16.76
CA LYS A 336 -2.04 25.02 -15.78
C LYS A 336 -0.67 24.61 -15.25
N LEU A 337 -0.45 23.29 -15.06
CA LEU A 337 0.74 22.75 -14.41
C LEU A 337 1.94 22.69 -15.36
N PHE A 338 1.71 22.34 -16.63
CA PHE A 338 2.75 22.18 -17.64
C PHE A 338 2.89 23.48 -18.43
N ASP A 339 3.87 24.29 -18.09
CA ASP A 339 4.20 25.49 -18.84
C ASP A 339 4.95 25.17 -20.16
N ASP A 340 5.12 26.16 -21.02
CA ASP A 340 5.75 25.97 -22.34
C ASP A 340 7.19 25.49 -22.22
N GLN A 341 7.92 25.91 -21.19
CA GLN A 341 9.29 25.47 -20.96
C GLN A 341 9.34 23.98 -20.58
N ALA A 342 8.47 23.54 -19.67
CA ALA A 342 8.38 22.14 -19.29
C ALA A 342 7.99 21.26 -20.50
N LEU A 343 7.02 21.70 -21.30
CA LEU A 343 6.62 21.01 -22.54
C LEU A 343 7.77 20.90 -23.53
N ASP A 344 8.54 21.99 -23.74
CA ASP A 344 9.70 22.01 -24.65
C ASP A 344 10.79 21.01 -24.17
N ILE A 345 11.07 20.97 -22.86
CA ILE A 345 12.04 20.03 -22.28
C ILE A 345 11.59 18.59 -22.49
N ALA A 346 10.32 18.26 -22.23
CA ALA A 346 9.77 16.93 -22.45
C ALA A 346 9.78 16.52 -23.91
N LEU A 347 9.42 17.44 -24.83
CA LEU A 347 9.46 17.21 -26.27
C LEU A 347 10.89 16.93 -26.77
N LYS A 348 11.87 17.71 -26.33
CA LYS A 348 13.29 17.50 -26.69
C LYS A 348 13.78 16.13 -26.23
N ARG A 349 13.42 15.69 -25.01
CA ARG A 349 13.79 14.36 -24.50
C ARG A 349 13.18 13.24 -25.36
N LEU A 350 11.87 13.31 -25.63
CA LEU A 350 11.16 12.28 -26.39
C LEU A 350 11.64 12.19 -27.86
N THR A 351 11.87 13.33 -28.51
CA THR A 351 12.35 13.36 -29.91
C THR A 351 13.80 12.92 -30.05
N ALA A 352 14.66 13.24 -29.07
CA ALA A 352 16.05 12.76 -29.07
C ALA A 352 16.13 11.23 -28.90
N SER A 353 15.28 10.63 -28.08
CA SER A 353 15.19 9.18 -27.89
C SER A 353 14.75 8.45 -29.16
N THR A 354 13.84 9.02 -29.93
CA THR A 354 13.38 8.44 -31.20
C THR A 354 14.43 8.49 -32.32
N ALA A 355 15.37 9.42 -32.24
CA ALA A 355 16.43 9.56 -33.25
C ALA A 355 17.61 8.58 -33.03
N LEU A 356 17.65 7.87 -31.91
CA LEU A 356 18.67 6.88 -31.54
C LEU A 356 18.20 5.43 -31.73
N SER A 357 16.95 5.22 -32.12
CA SER A 357 16.35 3.93 -32.48
C SER A 357 16.37 3.72 -34.01
#